data_f33ba29824bf4de2f5f2e09155dad2b4
#
_entry.id   f33ba29824bf4de2f5f2e09155dad2b4
#
_cell.length_a   1.000
_cell.length_b   1.000
_cell.length_c   1.000
_cell.angle_alpha   90.00
_cell.angle_beta   90.00
_cell.angle_gamma   90.00
#
_symmetry.space_group_name_H-M   'P 1'
#
loop_
_entity.id
_entity.type
_entity.pdbx_description
1 polymer ?
#
loop_
_entity_poly.entity_id
_entity_poly.type
_entity_poly.pdbx_seq_one_letter_code
_entity_poly.pdbx_strand_id
1 'polypeptide(L)'
;MALTLVFLPAHAHAAAPAAQEKLILVTGFEPFGGDATNGSWEAVKGLDGRHFGNSVVVAARLPVVWGKAAKKLRQLVRFYKPAAVISFGQAGAGPVRLETTARNVRGAIPDNEGMLPQAGIVYVGSPQTLETTLPAPGIMVRLLAAGIPAEQSQDAGNYLCNDTFYNLMFNPGLNSAKMAPRGFIHVPPLGSRVITSGGKTVVFNRQLLQRAAEIIVNTVAESVNQEN
;
A
#
# COMPACT_ATOMS: atom_id res chain seq x y z
N MET A 1 6.44 -38.33 -65.64
CA MET A 1 6.43 -38.23 -64.12
C MET A 1 6.21 -36.80 -63.76
N ALA A 2 5.02 -36.47 -63.26
CA ALA A 2 4.71 -35.11 -62.79
C ALA A 2 4.88 -35.06 -61.28
N LEU A 3 5.75 -34.12 -60.77
CA LEU A 3 6.06 -33.93 -59.36
C LEU A 3 5.02 -32.94 -58.79
N THR A 4 4.12 -33.42 -57.96
CA THR A 4 3.10 -32.59 -57.28
C THR A 4 3.72 -32.00 -56.00
N LEU A 5 3.98 -30.68 -55.98
CA LEU A 5 4.37 -29.98 -54.77
C LEU A 5 3.16 -29.81 -53.85
N VAL A 6 3.20 -30.42 -52.69
CA VAL A 6 2.21 -30.20 -51.61
C VAL A 6 2.64 -28.99 -50.77
N PHE A 7 1.90 -27.87 -50.87
CA PHE A 7 2.05 -26.72 -49.98
C PHE A 7 1.33 -27.04 -48.65
N LEU A 8 2.08 -27.16 -47.56
CA LEU A 8 1.54 -27.18 -46.21
C LEU A 8 1.21 -25.72 -45.80
N PRO A 9 0.00 -25.45 -45.26
CA PRO A 9 -0.34 -24.13 -44.80
C PRO A 9 0.47 -23.81 -43.53
N ALA A 10 1.16 -22.66 -43.52
CA ALA A 10 1.81 -22.11 -42.34
C ALA A 10 0.73 -21.78 -41.30
N HIS A 11 0.76 -22.46 -40.16
CA HIS A 11 -0.09 -22.13 -39.01
C HIS A 11 0.35 -20.77 -38.46
N ALA A 12 -0.44 -19.74 -38.72
CA ALA A 12 -0.30 -18.47 -38.04
C ALA A 12 -0.54 -18.69 -36.53
N HIS A 13 0.50 -18.60 -35.71
CA HIS A 13 0.36 -18.55 -34.29
C HIS A 13 -0.38 -17.23 -33.95
N ALA A 14 -1.63 -17.33 -33.51
CA ALA A 14 -2.34 -16.21 -32.95
C ALA A 14 -1.50 -15.71 -31.78
N ALA A 15 -1.08 -14.42 -31.82
CA ALA A 15 -0.40 -13.79 -30.70
C ALA A 15 -1.30 -13.90 -29.46
N ALA A 16 -0.74 -14.36 -28.34
CA ALA A 16 -1.48 -14.38 -27.07
C ALA A 16 -2.03 -12.98 -26.79
N PRO A 17 -3.28 -12.85 -26.30
CA PRO A 17 -3.85 -11.56 -25.97
C PRO A 17 -2.92 -10.83 -25.00
N ALA A 18 -2.64 -9.56 -25.26
CA ALA A 18 -1.83 -8.73 -24.37
C ALA A 18 -2.44 -8.79 -22.96
N ALA A 19 -1.61 -9.11 -21.95
CA ALA A 19 -2.08 -9.20 -20.57
C ALA A 19 -2.71 -7.86 -20.17
N GLN A 20 -3.93 -7.89 -19.63
CA GLN A 20 -4.64 -6.69 -19.20
C GLN A 20 -3.83 -5.98 -18.11
N GLU A 21 -3.61 -4.68 -18.27
CA GLU A 21 -2.89 -3.86 -17.30
C GLU A 21 -3.59 -3.89 -15.93
N LYS A 22 -2.83 -4.13 -14.87
CA LYS A 22 -3.32 -4.20 -13.50
C LYS A 22 -3.14 -2.85 -12.80
N LEU A 23 -4.10 -2.44 -11.99
CA LEU A 23 -4.02 -1.19 -11.24
C LEU A 23 -3.62 -1.46 -9.79
N ILE A 24 -2.62 -0.72 -9.30
CA ILE A 24 -2.23 -0.69 -7.88
C ILE A 24 -2.64 0.65 -7.30
N LEU A 25 -3.54 0.64 -6.33
CA LEU A 25 -3.91 1.84 -5.59
C LEU A 25 -2.95 2.04 -4.42
N VAL A 26 -2.28 3.20 -4.39
CA VAL A 26 -1.49 3.63 -3.24
C VAL A 26 -2.14 4.85 -2.60
N THR A 27 -2.14 4.92 -1.25
CA THR A 27 -2.68 6.10 -0.56
C THR A 27 -1.68 6.64 0.45
N GLY A 28 -1.70 7.94 0.66
CA GLY A 28 -1.02 8.64 1.74
C GLY A 28 -1.98 9.64 2.38
N PHE A 29 -1.61 10.26 3.48
CA PHE A 29 -2.46 11.21 4.20
C PHE A 29 -2.06 12.66 3.96
N GLU A 30 -3.02 13.56 4.13
CA GLU A 30 -2.77 14.99 4.24
C GLU A 30 -1.97 15.32 5.51
N PRO A 31 -1.35 16.49 5.61
CA PRO A 31 -0.70 16.96 6.83
C PRO A 31 -1.65 16.97 8.04
N PHE A 32 -1.11 16.73 9.23
CA PHE A 32 -1.84 16.74 10.50
C PHE A 32 -0.97 17.26 11.64
N GLY A 33 -1.59 17.59 12.77
CA GLY A 33 -0.87 17.99 13.98
C GLY A 33 -0.08 19.30 13.85
N GLY A 34 -0.43 20.16 12.88
CA GLY A 34 0.28 21.41 12.61
C GLY A 34 1.47 21.29 11.66
N ASP A 35 1.80 20.08 11.20
CA ASP A 35 2.86 19.88 10.21
C ASP A 35 2.47 20.41 8.83
N ALA A 36 3.43 20.97 8.08
CA ALA A 36 3.22 21.42 6.70
C ALA A 36 3.19 20.28 5.67
N THR A 37 3.73 19.12 6.03
CA THR A 37 3.85 17.96 5.14
C THR A 37 3.50 16.68 5.89
N ASN A 38 3.18 15.63 5.14
CA ASN A 38 3.01 14.28 5.68
C ASN A 38 3.91 13.31 4.91
N GLY A 39 4.81 12.64 5.62
CA GLY A 39 5.78 11.71 5.04
C GLY A 39 5.14 10.64 4.17
N SER A 40 3.93 10.18 4.51
CA SER A 40 3.23 9.15 3.73
C SER A 40 2.82 9.67 2.35
N TRP A 41 2.29 10.90 2.26
CA TRP A 41 1.97 11.50 0.97
C TRP A 41 3.23 11.83 0.16
N GLU A 42 4.26 12.36 0.85
CA GLU A 42 5.55 12.66 0.20
C GLU A 42 6.21 11.40 -0.39
N ALA A 43 6.02 10.24 0.23
CA ALA A 43 6.52 8.96 -0.25
C ALA A 43 5.84 8.49 -1.54
N VAL A 44 4.52 8.71 -1.69
CA VAL A 44 3.74 8.05 -2.74
C VAL A 44 3.26 8.96 -3.87
N LYS A 45 3.16 10.29 -3.65
CA LYS A 45 2.60 11.21 -4.64
C LYS A 45 3.30 11.19 -6.01
N GLY A 46 4.60 10.90 -6.03
CA GLY A 46 5.40 10.80 -7.26
C GLY A 46 5.27 9.46 -7.98
N LEU A 47 4.48 8.52 -7.45
CA LEU A 47 4.22 7.22 -8.08
C LEU A 47 3.00 7.23 -9.00
N ASP A 48 2.16 8.28 -8.94
CA ASP A 48 0.96 8.38 -9.76
C ASP A 48 1.28 8.27 -11.25
N GLY A 49 0.57 7.40 -11.96
CA GLY A 49 0.78 7.10 -13.37
C GLY A 49 2.04 6.28 -13.69
N ARG A 50 2.87 5.91 -12.71
CA ARG A 50 4.08 5.10 -12.97
C ARG A 50 3.73 3.63 -13.18
N HIS A 51 4.52 2.99 -14.03
CA HIS A 51 4.39 1.57 -14.34
C HIS A 51 5.43 0.73 -13.60
N PHE A 52 5.00 -0.44 -13.12
CA PHE A 52 5.81 -1.48 -12.48
C PHE A 52 5.45 -2.83 -13.13
N GLY A 53 6.25 -3.24 -14.11
CA GLY A 53 5.89 -4.38 -14.97
C GLY A 53 4.57 -4.09 -15.71
N ASN A 54 3.61 -5.01 -15.61
CA ASN A 54 2.26 -4.87 -16.20
C ASN A 54 1.26 -4.20 -15.21
N SER A 55 1.74 -3.37 -14.32
CA SER A 55 0.89 -2.67 -13.36
C SER A 55 1.10 -1.16 -13.43
N VAL A 56 0.01 -0.39 -13.40
CA VAL A 56 0.01 1.08 -13.29
C VAL A 56 -0.42 1.50 -11.90
N VAL A 57 0.20 2.54 -11.36
CA VAL A 57 -0.11 3.08 -10.03
C VAL A 57 -1.10 4.23 -10.12
N VAL A 58 -2.08 4.23 -9.24
CA VAL A 58 -2.91 5.40 -8.91
C VAL A 58 -2.61 5.81 -7.49
N ALA A 59 -2.13 7.04 -7.29
CA ALA A 59 -1.87 7.61 -5.98
C ALA A 59 -2.99 8.55 -5.53
N ALA A 60 -3.46 8.37 -4.29
CA ALA A 60 -4.53 9.20 -3.75
C ALA A 60 -4.22 9.68 -2.33
N ARG A 61 -4.53 10.95 -2.05
CA ARG A 61 -4.37 11.54 -0.71
C ARG A 61 -5.66 11.39 0.10
N LEU A 62 -5.57 10.81 1.30
CA LEU A 62 -6.69 10.66 2.23
C LEU A 62 -6.72 11.84 3.22
N PRO A 63 -7.91 12.30 3.62
CA PRO A 63 -8.04 13.30 4.68
C PRO A 63 -7.72 12.68 6.06
N VAL A 64 -7.16 13.48 6.98
CA VAL A 64 -6.99 13.08 8.37
C VAL A 64 -8.25 13.48 9.16
N VAL A 65 -9.38 12.86 8.80
CA VAL A 65 -10.70 13.11 9.39
C VAL A 65 -11.43 11.78 9.59
N TRP A 66 -11.91 11.53 10.83
CA TRP A 66 -12.64 10.31 11.19
C TRP A 66 -13.81 10.04 10.25
N GLY A 67 -13.93 8.82 9.79
CA GLY A 67 -14.94 8.38 8.83
C GLY A 67 -14.72 8.84 7.39
N LYS A 68 -14.14 10.03 7.14
CA LYS A 68 -13.90 10.54 5.79
C LYS A 68 -12.77 9.80 5.10
N ALA A 69 -11.67 9.47 5.82
CA ALA A 69 -10.56 8.68 5.27
C ALA A 69 -11.03 7.31 4.76
N ALA A 70 -11.69 6.55 5.63
CA ALA A 70 -12.23 5.24 5.28
C ALA A 70 -13.30 5.30 4.18
N LYS A 71 -14.17 6.33 4.19
CA LYS A 71 -15.15 6.55 3.11
C LYS A 71 -14.48 6.77 1.77
N LYS A 72 -13.47 7.67 1.72
CA LYS A 72 -12.72 7.95 0.49
C LYS A 72 -11.98 6.72 -0.02
N LEU A 73 -11.32 5.97 0.87
CA LEU A 73 -10.64 4.72 0.49
C LEU A 73 -11.62 3.73 -0.15
N ARG A 74 -12.79 3.49 0.46
CA ARG A 74 -13.81 2.61 -0.11
C ARG A 74 -14.32 3.07 -1.47
N GLN A 75 -14.49 4.39 -1.66
CA GLN A 75 -14.89 4.95 -2.96
C GLN A 75 -13.84 4.70 -4.04
N LEU A 76 -12.55 4.93 -3.73
CA LEU A 76 -11.44 4.67 -4.64
C LEU A 76 -11.35 3.19 -5.03
N VAL A 77 -11.44 2.29 -4.03
CA VAL A 77 -11.42 0.84 -4.27
C VAL A 77 -12.58 0.38 -5.14
N ARG A 78 -13.79 0.88 -4.91
CA ARG A 78 -14.97 0.56 -5.74
C ARG A 78 -14.85 1.08 -7.15
N PHE A 79 -14.31 2.28 -7.33
CA PHE A 79 -14.17 2.94 -8.62
C PHE A 79 -13.08 2.27 -9.47
N TYR A 80 -11.88 2.13 -8.90
CA TYR A 80 -10.72 1.62 -9.63
C TYR A 80 -10.64 0.09 -9.70
N LYS A 81 -11.29 -0.63 -8.77
CA LYS A 81 -11.21 -2.10 -8.64
C LYS A 81 -9.76 -2.61 -8.72
N PRO A 82 -8.86 -2.09 -7.88
CA PRO A 82 -7.44 -2.32 -8.01
C PRO A 82 -7.07 -3.79 -7.76
N ALA A 83 -6.00 -4.24 -8.41
CA ALA A 83 -5.39 -5.56 -8.18
C ALA A 83 -4.58 -5.63 -6.88
N ALA A 84 -4.19 -4.48 -6.31
CA ALA A 84 -3.59 -4.37 -4.98
C ALA A 84 -3.87 -3.00 -4.37
N VAL A 85 -3.87 -2.90 -3.03
CA VAL A 85 -4.01 -1.64 -2.29
C VAL A 85 -2.96 -1.52 -1.21
N ILE A 86 -2.15 -0.46 -1.26
CA ILE A 86 -1.14 -0.17 -0.25
C ILE A 86 -1.42 1.19 0.35
N SER A 87 -1.84 1.22 1.62
CA SER A 87 -2.02 2.48 2.35
C SER A 87 -0.75 2.83 3.13
N PHE A 88 -0.30 4.09 2.99
CA PHE A 88 0.84 4.62 3.72
C PHE A 88 0.34 5.61 4.76
N GLY A 89 0.92 5.57 5.97
CA GLY A 89 0.71 6.53 7.05
C GLY A 89 2.03 7.06 7.58
N GLN A 90 2.00 8.25 8.23
CA GLN A 90 3.15 8.75 8.95
C GLN A 90 3.06 8.33 10.42
N ALA A 91 4.08 7.60 10.90
CA ALA A 91 4.27 7.29 12.32
C ALA A 91 5.22 8.30 12.99
N GLY A 92 5.66 8.03 14.19
CA GLY A 92 6.79 8.72 14.83
C GLY A 92 8.13 8.39 14.15
N ALA A 93 9.20 9.07 14.58
CA ALA A 93 10.55 8.78 14.11
C ALA A 93 10.91 7.30 14.33
N GLY A 94 11.53 6.68 13.32
CA GLY A 94 11.87 5.27 13.34
C GLY A 94 12.09 4.70 11.94
N PRO A 95 12.22 3.37 11.80
CA PRO A 95 12.31 2.69 10.52
C PRO A 95 10.96 2.73 9.77
N VAL A 96 10.97 2.30 8.51
CA VAL A 96 9.74 1.94 7.79
C VAL A 96 9.12 0.72 8.48
N ARG A 97 7.81 0.75 8.77
CA ARG A 97 7.11 -0.36 9.42
C ARG A 97 6.09 -0.99 8.47
N LEU A 98 6.25 -2.28 8.25
CA LEU A 98 5.19 -3.10 7.66
C LEU A 98 4.22 -3.48 8.77
N GLU A 99 3.03 -2.89 8.76
CA GLU A 99 1.98 -3.24 9.71
C GLU A 99 1.37 -4.58 9.30
N THR A 100 1.54 -5.60 10.16
CA THR A 100 1.02 -6.93 9.89
C THR A 100 -0.41 -7.10 10.37
N THR A 101 -0.82 -6.36 11.39
CA THR A 101 -2.10 -6.55 12.10
C THR A 101 -2.88 -5.25 12.22
N ALA A 102 -4.08 -5.22 11.63
CA ALA A 102 -5.08 -4.18 11.85
C ALA A 102 -5.95 -4.54 13.06
N ARG A 103 -6.24 -3.58 13.94
CA ARG A 103 -7.03 -3.80 15.16
C ARG A 103 -8.39 -3.09 15.10
N ASN A 104 -9.44 -3.75 15.61
CA ASN A 104 -10.80 -3.19 15.70
C ASN A 104 -10.93 -2.18 16.86
N VAL A 105 -10.07 -1.14 16.83
CA VAL A 105 -10.00 -0.12 17.91
C VAL A 105 -9.79 1.27 17.33
N ARG A 106 -10.34 2.28 18.00
CA ARG A 106 -10.12 3.72 17.81
C ARG A 106 -9.78 4.36 19.14
N GLY A 107 -8.74 5.20 19.16
CA GLY A 107 -8.40 6.04 20.31
C GLY A 107 -9.22 7.33 20.30
N ALA A 108 -9.41 7.91 21.48
CA ALA A 108 -10.06 9.20 21.64
C ALA A 108 -9.06 10.35 21.31
N ILE A 109 -8.67 10.44 20.04
CA ILE A 109 -7.70 11.43 19.53
C ILE A 109 -8.43 12.33 18.52
N PRO A 110 -8.39 13.67 18.69
CA PRO A 110 -9.00 14.59 17.73
C PRO A 110 -8.37 14.49 16.34
N ASP A 111 -9.21 14.59 15.32
CA ASP A 111 -8.78 14.70 13.92
C ASP A 111 -8.46 16.14 13.50
N ASN A 112 -8.19 16.39 12.23
CA ASN A 112 -7.91 17.75 11.72
C ASN A 112 -9.09 18.72 11.83
N GLU A 113 -10.31 18.24 12.05
CA GLU A 113 -11.50 19.06 12.32
C GLU A 113 -11.79 19.20 13.84
N GLY A 114 -10.88 18.67 14.69
CA GLY A 114 -11.03 18.68 16.13
C GLY A 114 -12.05 17.66 16.66
N MET A 115 -12.53 16.75 15.80
CA MET A 115 -13.57 15.78 16.16
C MET A 115 -12.97 14.47 16.68
N LEU A 116 -13.61 13.91 17.69
CA LEU A 116 -13.32 12.57 18.18
C LEU A 116 -14.07 11.50 17.35
N PRO A 117 -13.60 10.24 17.30
CA PRO A 117 -14.35 9.16 16.66
C PRO A 117 -15.65 8.90 17.41
N GLN A 118 -16.72 8.52 16.68
CA GLN A 118 -18.04 8.24 17.28
C GLN A 118 -18.05 7.04 18.24
N ALA A 119 -17.12 6.10 18.08
CA ALA A 119 -17.01 4.91 18.94
C ALA A 119 -15.55 4.47 19.03
N GLY A 120 -15.20 3.81 20.15
CA GLY A 120 -13.85 3.25 20.39
C GLY A 120 -13.54 1.99 19.59
N ILE A 121 -14.48 1.46 18.81
CA ILE A 121 -14.30 0.31 17.92
C ILE A 121 -14.66 0.70 16.49
N VAL A 122 -14.06 0.01 15.49
CA VAL A 122 -14.29 0.30 14.08
C VAL A 122 -15.64 -0.29 13.64
N TYR A 123 -15.87 -1.58 13.92
CA TYR A 123 -17.11 -2.28 13.61
C TYR A 123 -17.53 -3.20 14.75
N VAL A 124 -18.78 -3.07 15.20
CA VAL A 124 -19.36 -3.97 16.20
C VAL A 124 -19.54 -5.37 15.63
N GLY A 125 -19.19 -6.40 16.41
CA GLY A 125 -19.35 -7.80 16.02
C GLY A 125 -18.35 -8.32 14.97
N SER A 126 -17.35 -7.51 14.60
CA SER A 126 -16.30 -7.91 13.66
C SER A 126 -15.08 -8.45 14.40
N PRO A 127 -14.16 -9.18 13.71
CA PRO A 127 -12.94 -9.69 14.32
C PRO A 127 -12.14 -8.61 15.05
N GLN A 128 -11.49 -8.99 16.16
CA GLN A 128 -10.63 -8.05 16.90
C GLN A 128 -9.39 -7.63 16.11
N THR A 129 -8.88 -8.53 15.28
CA THR A 129 -7.71 -8.31 14.43
C THR A 129 -7.93 -8.85 13.03
N LEU A 130 -7.25 -8.23 12.06
CA LEU A 130 -7.18 -8.67 10.67
C LEU A 130 -5.75 -8.54 10.18
N GLU A 131 -5.27 -9.55 9.44
CA GLU A 131 -3.89 -9.60 8.99
C GLU A 131 -3.71 -8.99 7.59
N THR A 132 -2.58 -8.34 7.36
CA THR A 132 -2.16 -7.88 6.02
C THR A 132 -2.05 -9.06 5.05
N THR A 133 -2.32 -8.80 3.78
CA THR A 133 -2.07 -9.78 2.71
C THR A 133 -0.94 -9.32 1.77
N LEU A 134 -0.19 -8.28 2.14
CA LEU A 134 1.01 -7.87 1.41
C LEU A 134 2.10 -8.95 1.53
N PRO A 135 2.98 -9.10 0.52
CA PRO A 135 4.12 -10.02 0.56
C PRO A 135 5.23 -9.50 1.51
N ALA A 136 4.92 -9.43 2.82
CA ALA A 136 5.75 -8.80 3.84
C ALA A 136 7.21 -9.30 3.87
N PRO A 137 7.50 -10.62 3.79
CA PRO A 137 8.88 -11.10 3.77
C PRO A 137 9.69 -10.55 2.58
N GLY A 138 9.10 -10.55 1.38
CA GLY A 138 9.75 -10.04 0.17
C GLY A 138 10.01 -8.53 0.24
N ILE A 139 9.06 -7.76 0.77
CA ILE A 139 9.21 -6.31 0.98
C ILE A 139 10.36 -6.04 1.97
N MET A 140 10.38 -6.73 3.10
CA MET A 140 11.41 -6.57 4.14
C MET A 140 12.81 -6.82 3.59
N VAL A 141 13.01 -7.95 2.91
CA VAL A 141 14.31 -8.32 2.33
C VAL A 141 14.81 -7.23 1.38
N ARG A 142 13.94 -6.71 0.53
CA ARG A 142 14.33 -5.69 -0.48
C ARG A 142 14.62 -4.32 0.15
N LEU A 143 13.86 -3.89 1.14
CA LEU A 143 14.13 -2.64 1.85
C LEU A 143 15.48 -2.70 2.56
N LEU A 144 15.75 -3.76 3.31
CA LEU A 144 16.99 -3.95 4.03
C LEU A 144 18.19 -4.07 3.08
N ALA A 145 18.07 -4.80 1.97
CA ALA A 145 19.09 -4.89 0.93
C ALA A 145 19.40 -3.53 0.27
N ALA A 146 18.41 -2.63 0.18
CA ALA A 146 18.60 -1.26 -0.30
C ALA A 146 19.16 -0.31 0.78
N GLY A 147 19.49 -0.81 1.97
CA GLY A 147 20.01 -0.03 3.09
C GLY A 147 18.95 0.87 3.75
N ILE A 148 17.67 0.58 3.54
CA ILE A 148 16.55 1.31 4.14
C ILE A 148 16.15 0.58 5.42
N PRO A 149 16.28 1.24 6.61
CA PRO A 149 15.83 0.64 7.86
C PRO A 149 14.35 0.30 7.81
N ALA A 150 14.02 -0.95 8.08
CA ALA A 150 12.64 -1.44 8.07
C ALA A 150 12.44 -2.53 9.13
N GLU A 151 11.21 -2.64 9.63
CA GLU A 151 10.78 -3.65 10.59
C GLU A 151 9.33 -4.07 10.34
N GLN A 152 8.92 -5.23 10.87
CA GLN A 152 7.51 -5.59 10.95
C GLN A 152 6.93 -5.07 12.26
N SER A 153 5.65 -4.64 12.22
CA SER A 153 4.91 -4.13 13.37
C SER A 153 3.53 -4.77 13.42
N GLN A 154 3.05 -5.07 14.62
CA GLN A 154 1.71 -5.56 14.89
C GLN A 154 0.80 -4.48 15.48
N ASP A 155 1.24 -3.22 15.45
CA ASP A 155 0.53 -2.12 16.08
C ASP A 155 0.57 -0.85 15.24
N ALA A 156 -0.42 -0.68 14.39
CA ALA A 156 -0.63 0.55 13.62
C ALA A 156 -1.21 1.72 14.47
N GLY A 157 -1.16 1.61 15.78
CA GLY A 157 -1.74 2.58 16.71
C GLY A 157 -3.26 2.46 16.85
N ASN A 158 -3.89 3.55 17.27
CA ASN A 158 -5.34 3.63 17.46
C ASN A 158 -5.94 4.90 16.84
N TYR A 159 -5.21 5.54 15.94
CA TYR A 159 -5.63 6.73 15.21
C TYR A 159 -6.09 6.36 13.78
N LEU A 160 -6.20 7.34 12.89
CA LEU A 160 -6.70 7.14 11.53
C LEU A 160 -5.89 6.13 10.69
N CYS A 161 -4.62 5.90 11.03
CA CYS A 161 -3.81 4.88 10.39
C CYS A 161 -4.42 3.49 10.60
N ASN A 162 -4.63 3.11 11.86
CA ASN A 162 -5.25 1.84 12.17
C ASN A 162 -6.71 1.76 11.70
N ASP A 163 -7.49 2.86 11.84
CA ASP A 163 -8.87 2.89 11.32
C ASP A 163 -8.91 2.64 9.81
N THR A 164 -8.02 3.28 9.05
CA THR A 164 -7.89 3.09 7.60
C THR A 164 -7.44 1.67 7.27
N PHE A 165 -6.45 1.14 8.00
CA PHE A 165 -5.96 -0.22 7.81
C PHE A 165 -7.05 -1.26 8.11
N TYR A 166 -7.76 -1.13 9.23
CA TYR A 166 -8.86 -2.04 9.56
C TYR A 166 -9.98 -1.97 8.51
N ASN A 167 -10.38 -0.77 8.09
CA ASN A 167 -11.37 -0.59 7.01
C ASN A 167 -10.92 -1.18 5.68
N LEU A 168 -9.62 -1.14 5.36
CA LEU A 168 -9.06 -1.76 4.16
C LEU A 168 -9.17 -3.28 4.22
N MET A 169 -8.83 -3.87 5.36
CA MET A 169 -8.86 -5.33 5.54
C MET A 169 -10.29 -5.85 5.67
N PHE A 170 -11.17 -5.13 6.38
CA PHE A 170 -12.58 -5.47 6.59
C PHE A 170 -13.48 -4.83 5.51
N ASN A 171 -13.14 -4.96 4.24
CA ASN A 171 -13.99 -4.40 3.18
C ASN A 171 -14.87 -5.50 2.55
N PRO A 172 -16.17 -5.56 2.88
CA PRO A 172 -17.07 -6.58 2.31
C PRO A 172 -17.24 -6.45 0.79
N GLY A 173 -16.92 -5.29 0.20
CA GLY A 173 -16.95 -5.08 -1.25
C GLY A 173 -15.73 -5.61 -2.01
N LEU A 174 -14.66 -6.02 -1.30
CA LEU A 174 -13.45 -6.65 -1.88
C LEU A 174 -13.45 -8.18 -1.75
N ASN A 175 -14.53 -8.76 -1.22
CA ASN A 175 -14.67 -10.21 -1.02
C ASN A 175 -15.01 -10.99 -2.30
N SER A 176 -14.48 -10.59 -3.46
CA SER A 176 -14.48 -11.49 -4.62
C SER A 176 -13.29 -12.45 -4.53
N ALA A 177 -13.47 -13.66 -4.98
CA ALA A 177 -12.78 -14.93 -4.75
C ALA A 177 -11.23 -15.00 -4.78
N LYS A 178 -10.52 -13.91 -5.04
CA LYS A 178 -9.08 -13.74 -4.80
C LYS A 178 -8.88 -12.38 -4.12
N MET A 179 -8.54 -12.42 -2.86
CA MET A 179 -8.23 -11.20 -2.10
C MET A 179 -6.97 -10.56 -2.66
N ALA A 180 -7.13 -9.42 -3.36
CA ALA A 180 -6.00 -8.60 -3.80
C ALA A 180 -5.03 -8.33 -2.64
N PRO A 181 -3.70 -8.35 -2.86
CA PRO A 181 -2.72 -7.97 -1.84
C PRO A 181 -3.05 -6.58 -1.30
N ARG A 182 -3.20 -6.47 0.02
CA ARG A 182 -3.55 -5.21 0.68
C ARG A 182 -2.98 -5.11 2.08
N GLY A 183 -2.64 -3.89 2.48
CA GLY A 183 -2.10 -3.65 3.81
C GLY A 183 -1.65 -2.21 4.02
N PHE A 184 -0.93 -2.02 5.10
CA PHE A 184 -0.56 -0.70 5.60
C PHE A 184 0.95 -0.61 5.90
N ILE A 185 1.53 0.51 5.52
CA ILE A 185 2.94 0.82 5.72
C ILE A 185 3.04 2.13 6.50
N HIS A 186 3.72 2.12 7.62
CA HIS A 186 4.14 3.34 8.28
C HIS A 186 5.50 3.80 7.78
N VAL A 187 5.60 5.07 7.48
CA VAL A 187 6.86 5.76 7.19
C VAL A 187 7.13 6.82 8.26
N PRO A 188 8.39 7.13 8.57
CA PRO A 188 8.71 8.20 9.50
C PRO A 188 8.47 9.59 8.87
N PRO A 189 8.39 10.66 9.70
CA PRO A 189 8.39 12.04 9.23
C PRO A 189 9.66 12.36 8.42
N LEU A 190 9.55 13.33 7.52
CA LEU A 190 10.72 13.86 6.81
C LEU A 190 11.77 14.38 7.80
N GLY A 191 13.04 14.07 7.55
CA GLY A 191 14.16 14.44 8.39
C GLY A 191 14.44 13.50 9.56
N SER A 192 13.60 12.49 9.78
CA SER A 192 13.85 11.49 10.83
C SER A 192 15.17 10.77 10.64
N ARG A 193 15.86 10.51 11.75
CA ARG A 193 17.15 9.82 11.78
C ARG A 193 17.02 8.47 12.46
N VAL A 194 17.58 7.46 11.84
CA VAL A 194 17.64 6.10 12.38
C VAL A 194 19.08 5.62 12.38
N ILE A 195 19.54 5.10 13.51
CA ILE A 195 20.86 4.45 13.61
C ILE A 195 20.64 2.96 13.35
N THR A 196 21.27 2.44 12.30
CA THR A 196 21.21 1.00 11.98
C THR A 196 22.04 0.18 12.97
N SER A 197 21.83 -1.13 13.02
CA SER A 197 22.64 -2.06 13.85
C SER A 197 24.14 -1.97 13.57
N GLY A 198 24.54 -1.55 12.36
CA GLY A 198 25.93 -1.30 11.98
C GLY A 198 26.44 0.12 12.33
N GLY A 199 25.71 0.91 13.14
CA GLY A 199 26.10 2.26 13.59
C GLY A 199 25.97 3.35 12.53
N LYS A 200 25.46 3.05 11.33
CA LYS A 200 25.25 4.04 10.27
C LYS A 200 23.97 4.85 10.54
N THR A 201 24.05 6.17 10.48
CA THR A 201 22.88 7.03 10.52
C THR A 201 22.24 7.14 9.14
N VAL A 202 20.96 6.81 9.06
CA VAL A 202 20.11 6.99 7.86
C VAL A 202 19.15 8.13 8.12
N VAL A 203 19.07 9.09 7.20
CA VAL A 203 18.14 10.23 7.27
C VAL A 203 17.03 10.04 6.25
N PHE A 204 15.79 9.99 6.70
CA PHE A 204 14.61 9.84 5.85
C PHE A 204 14.25 11.18 5.19
N ASN A 205 14.96 11.53 4.13
CA ASN A 205 14.59 12.62 3.25
C ASN A 205 13.49 12.17 2.25
N ARG A 206 12.96 13.11 1.45
CA ARG A 206 11.92 12.81 0.46
C ARG A 206 12.34 11.71 -0.52
N GLN A 207 13.57 11.76 -1.02
CA GLN A 207 14.08 10.77 -1.98
C GLN A 207 14.11 9.37 -1.38
N LEU A 208 14.53 9.22 -0.13
CA LEU A 208 14.59 7.92 0.54
C LEU A 208 13.18 7.37 0.81
N LEU A 209 12.23 8.22 1.20
CA LEU A 209 10.82 7.82 1.37
C LEU A 209 10.21 7.37 0.04
N GLN A 210 10.44 8.10 -1.04
CA GLN A 210 9.99 7.71 -2.38
C GLN A 210 10.64 6.40 -2.83
N ARG A 211 11.95 6.23 -2.59
CA ARG A 211 12.64 4.98 -2.91
C ARG A 211 12.08 3.79 -2.13
N ALA A 212 11.77 3.97 -0.85
CA ALA A 212 11.11 2.95 -0.05
C ALA A 212 9.74 2.55 -0.64
N ALA A 213 8.92 3.55 -0.98
CA ALA A 213 7.61 3.32 -1.59
C ALA A 213 7.73 2.62 -2.97
N GLU A 214 8.70 2.99 -3.80
CA GLU A 214 8.98 2.31 -5.08
C GLU A 214 9.31 0.83 -4.90
N ILE A 215 10.19 0.50 -3.95
CA ILE A 215 10.56 -0.89 -3.65
C ILE A 215 9.33 -1.69 -3.20
N ILE A 216 8.52 -1.12 -2.32
CA ILE A 216 7.30 -1.76 -1.80
C ILE A 216 6.32 -2.02 -2.94
N VAL A 217 6.02 -0.99 -3.74
CA VAL A 217 5.08 -1.09 -4.87
C VAL A 217 5.57 -2.08 -5.92
N ASN A 218 6.86 -2.04 -6.26
CA ASN A 218 7.43 -3.00 -7.21
C ASN A 218 7.32 -4.44 -6.72
N THR A 219 7.58 -4.69 -5.44
CA THR A 219 7.44 -6.03 -4.85
C THR A 219 6.01 -6.54 -4.90
N VAL A 220 5.03 -5.66 -4.62
CA VAL A 220 3.60 -6.00 -4.72
C VAL A 220 3.19 -6.20 -6.18
N ALA A 221 3.66 -5.37 -7.11
CA ALA A 221 3.39 -5.52 -8.54
C ALA A 221 3.86 -6.88 -9.08
N GLU A 222 5.06 -7.31 -8.67
CA GLU A 222 5.58 -8.63 -9.05
C GLU A 222 4.70 -9.76 -8.52
N SER A 223 4.26 -9.71 -7.25
CA SER A 223 3.37 -10.73 -6.67
C SER A 223 2.02 -10.80 -7.39
N VAL A 224 1.44 -9.64 -7.71
CA VAL A 224 0.19 -9.56 -8.48
C VAL A 224 0.35 -10.13 -9.89
N ASN A 225 1.50 -9.93 -10.54
CA ASN A 225 1.74 -10.38 -11.90
C ASN A 225 2.06 -11.88 -12.01
N GLN A 226 2.49 -12.53 -10.91
CA GLN A 226 2.77 -13.98 -10.86
C GLN A 226 1.53 -14.86 -10.67
N GLU A 227 0.39 -14.29 -10.26
CA GLU A 227 -0.86 -15.01 -9.98
C GLU A 227 -1.74 -15.25 -11.24
N ASN A 228 -1.16 -15.26 -12.44
CA ASN A 228 -1.86 -15.55 -13.72
C ASN A 228 -1.59 -16.96 -14.23
#